data_c48037907fcb2919c40473bf82760e11
#
_entry.id   c48037907fcb2919c40473bf82760e11
#
_cell.length_a   1.000
_cell.length_b   1.000
_cell.length_c   1.000
_cell.angle_alpha   90.00
_cell.angle_beta   90.00
_cell.angle_gamma   90.00
#
_symmetry.space_group_name_H-M   'P 1'
#
loop_
_entity.id
_entity.type
_entity.pdbx_description
1 polymer ?
#
loop_
_entity_poly.entity_id
_entity_poly.type
_entity_poly.pdbx_seq_one_letter_code
_entity_poly.pdbx_strand_id
1 'polypeptide(L)'
;MQQLLQPTHRVRDPIYGYIWLTESELNIIDTPIFQRLRRIGQLALTKYVYPTAEHSRFVHSLGVLQAATNMFEAVLRFNPELREAGEDHLRQDLQLLRFAALLHDIGHMPFSHAAEQFFLGKGYSHEDIGKHIILYCPEIANEIKKQDVSPNAVANLLKGKQTRSLAFLKKFISDEFDADR
;
A
#
# COMPACT_ATOMS: atom_id res chain seq x y z
N MET A 1 15.62 5.55 0.75
CA MET A 1 15.23 4.18 0.35
C MET A 1 16.42 3.29 0.00
N GLN A 2 17.31 3.67 -0.90
CA GLN A 2 18.45 2.84 -1.34
C GLN A 2 19.41 2.42 -0.22
N GLN A 3 19.42 3.12 0.91
CA GLN A 3 20.24 2.76 2.08
C GLN A 3 19.55 1.71 2.99
N LEU A 4 18.23 1.74 3.11
CA LEU A 4 17.47 0.82 4.00
C LEU A 4 16.94 -0.41 3.26
N LEU A 5 16.51 -0.26 2.01
CA LEU A 5 16.02 -1.35 1.16
C LEU A 5 16.92 -1.50 -0.06
N GLN A 6 17.02 -2.72 -0.58
CA GLN A 6 17.74 -3.01 -1.83
C GLN A 6 16.75 -3.16 -2.98
N PRO A 7 16.34 -2.05 -3.64
CA PRO A 7 15.43 -2.13 -4.76
C PRO A 7 16.17 -2.71 -5.97
N THR A 8 15.56 -3.69 -6.62
CA THR A 8 16.12 -4.38 -7.78
C THR A 8 15.42 -4.01 -9.08
N HIS A 9 14.22 -3.46 -8.99
CA HIS A 9 13.36 -3.15 -10.12
C HIS A 9 12.85 -1.71 -10.07
N ARG A 10 12.39 -1.20 -11.20
CA ARG A 10 11.80 0.13 -11.29
C ARG A 10 10.67 0.18 -12.30
N VAL A 11 9.66 0.97 -12.01
CA VAL A 11 8.55 1.31 -12.91
C VAL A 11 8.64 2.79 -13.25
N ARG A 12 8.46 3.16 -14.53
CA ARG A 12 8.42 4.56 -14.92
C ARG A 12 7.07 5.16 -14.58
N ASP A 13 7.08 6.30 -13.93
CA ASP A 13 5.91 7.05 -13.51
C ASP A 13 6.03 8.52 -13.95
N PRO A 14 4.96 9.16 -14.47
CA PRO A 14 5.03 10.53 -14.97
C PRO A 14 5.23 11.58 -13.87
N ILE A 15 4.85 11.29 -12.62
CA ILE A 15 4.94 12.20 -11.48
C ILE A 15 6.27 12.01 -10.73
N TYR A 16 6.58 10.75 -10.40
CA TYR A 16 7.76 10.40 -9.59
C TYR A 16 9.02 10.09 -10.41
N GLY A 17 8.93 10.04 -11.75
CA GLY A 17 9.99 9.61 -12.63
C GLY A 17 10.19 8.10 -12.60
N TYR A 18 10.72 7.56 -11.51
CA TYR A 18 10.87 6.12 -11.29
C TYR A 18 10.44 5.75 -9.87
N ILE A 19 9.53 4.76 -9.80
CA ILE A 19 9.16 4.08 -8.56
C ILE A 19 10.04 2.84 -8.45
N TRP A 20 10.85 2.78 -7.41
CA TRP A 20 11.76 1.67 -7.16
C TRP A 20 11.08 0.60 -6.31
N LEU A 21 11.27 -0.66 -6.71
CA LEU A 21 10.60 -1.82 -6.11
C LEU A 21 11.63 -2.86 -5.66
N THR A 22 11.35 -3.52 -4.55
CA THR A 22 12.02 -4.75 -4.16
C THR A 22 11.48 -5.92 -4.98
N GLU A 23 12.19 -7.04 -5.01
CA GLU A 23 11.77 -8.27 -5.68
C GLU A 23 10.40 -8.75 -5.18
N SER A 24 10.18 -8.76 -3.85
CA SER A 24 8.90 -9.19 -3.26
C SER A 24 7.74 -8.26 -3.63
N GLU A 25 7.98 -6.95 -3.74
CA GLU A 25 6.96 -6.00 -4.19
C GLU A 25 6.61 -6.23 -5.66
N LEU A 26 7.59 -6.48 -6.52
CA LEU A 26 7.34 -6.82 -7.91
C LEU A 26 6.54 -8.11 -8.04
N ASN A 27 6.93 -9.17 -7.32
CA ASN A 27 6.22 -10.44 -7.32
C ASN A 27 4.75 -10.29 -6.88
N ILE A 28 4.46 -9.43 -5.88
CA ILE A 28 3.09 -9.08 -5.48
C ILE A 28 2.35 -8.36 -6.62
N ILE A 29 2.99 -7.36 -7.23
CA ILE A 29 2.42 -6.58 -8.34
C ILE A 29 2.06 -7.49 -9.51
N ASP A 30 2.87 -8.51 -9.81
CA ASP A 30 2.67 -9.42 -10.92
C ASP A 30 1.59 -10.50 -10.65
N THR A 31 1.07 -10.60 -9.43
CA THR A 31 -0.04 -11.51 -9.14
C THR A 31 -1.31 -11.12 -9.90
N PRO A 32 -2.11 -12.08 -10.39
CA PRO A 32 -3.39 -11.78 -11.06
C PRO A 32 -4.34 -10.94 -10.19
N ILE A 33 -4.30 -11.15 -8.87
CA ILE A 33 -5.15 -10.44 -7.93
C ILE A 33 -4.77 -8.96 -7.80
N PHE A 34 -3.49 -8.61 -7.93
CA PHE A 34 -3.04 -7.22 -7.97
C PHE A 34 -3.24 -6.63 -9.37
N GLN A 35 -2.92 -7.36 -10.43
CA GLN A 35 -3.07 -6.91 -11.83
C GLN A 35 -4.53 -6.55 -12.20
N ARG A 36 -5.54 -7.15 -11.53
CA ARG A 36 -6.94 -6.76 -11.75
C ARG A 36 -7.23 -5.28 -11.45
N LEU A 37 -6.44 -4.64 -10.56
CA LEU A 37 -6.58 -3.22 -10.22
C LEU A 37 -6.40 -2.30 -11.43
N ARG A 38 -5.73 -2.74 -12.50
CA ARG A 38 -5.62 -2.01 -13.77
C ARG A 38 -6.97 -1.76 -14.43
N ARG A 39 -7.96 -2.60 -14.14
CA ARG A 39 -9.31 -2.52 -14.70
C ARG A 39 -10.33 -1.86 -13.78
N ILE A 40 -9.88 -1.40 -12.60
CA ILE A 40 -10.72 -0.72 -11.62
C ILE A 40 -10.32 0.75 -11.59
N GLY A 41 -11.21 1.62 -12.10
CA GLY A 41 -11.02 3.08 -12.05
C GLY A 41 -11.04 3.58 -10.60
N GLN A 42 -10.11 4.48 -10.25
CA GLN A 42 -10.03 5.06 -8.89
C GLN A 42 -11.35 5.77 -8.54
N LEU A 43 -11.86 6.55 -9.44
CA LEU A 43 -13.06 7.36 -9.26
C LEU A 43 -14.33 6.72 -9.86
N ALA A 44 -14.31 5.39 -10.07
CA ALA A 44 -15.45 4.62 -10.58
C ALA A 44 -16.09 5.24 -11.82
N LEU A 45 -17.38 5.65 -11.76
CA LEU A 45 -18.12 6.24 -12.87
C LEU A 45 -17.85 7.73 -13.08
N THR A 46 -17.17 8.39 -12.18
CA THR A 46 -16.88 9.83 -12.24
C THR A 46 -16.09 10.23 -13.50
N LYS A 47 -15.32 9.31 -14.06
CA LYS A 47 -14.58 9.51 -15.32
C LYS A 47 -15.47 9.88 -16.53
N TYR A 48 -16.75 9.51 -16.52
CA TYR A 48 -17.70 9.89 -17.57
C TYR A 48 -18.14 11.35 -17.48
N VAL A 49 -17.93 11.98 -16.33
CA VAL A 49 -18.20 13.42 -16.10
C VAL A 49 -16.91 14.23 -16.15
N TYR A 50 -15.82 13.66 -15.61
CA TYR A 50 -14.50 14.30 -15.56
C TYR A 50 -13.50 13.51 -16.42
N PRO A 51 -13.23 13.93 -17.67
CA PRO A 51 -12.42 13.16 -18.62
C PRO A 51 -10.99 12.87 -18.18
N THR A 52 -10.44 13.66 -17.26
CA THR A 52 -9.09 13.46 -16.69
C THR A 52 -9.03 12.39 -15.58
N ALA A 53 -10.19 11.89 -15.13
CA ALA A 53 -10.29 10.91 -14.03
C ALA A 53 -10.16 9.45 -14.52
N GLU A 54 -9.22 9.19 -15.44
CA GLU A 54 -9.02 7.87 -16.09
C GLU A 54 -8.04 6.94 -15.35
N HIS A 55 -7.38 7.42 -14.29
CA HIS A 55 -6.39 6.61 -13.58
C HIS A 55 -7.04 5.42 -12.84
N SER A 56 -6.33 4.30 -12.87
CA SER A 56 -6.75 3.06 -12.22
C SER A 56 -6.21 2.98 -10.79
N ARG A 57 -6.82 2.13 -9.98
CA ARG A 57 -6.31 1.79 -8.64
C ARG A 57 -4.90 1.18 -8.68
N PHE A 58 -4.53 0.53 -9.77
CA PHE A 58 -3.17 0.04 -9.98
C PHE A 58 -2.13 1.17 -9.94
N VAL A 59 -2.33 2.22 -10.72
CA VAL A 59 -1.42 3.38 -10.77
C VAL A 59 -1.43 4.11 -9.44
N HIS A 60 -2.61 4.29 -8.84
CA HIS A 60 -2.78 4.89 -7.53
C HIS A 60 -1.99 4.13 -6.45
N SER A 61 -2.11 2.80 -6.35
CA SER A 61 -1.37 2.00 -5.37
C SER A 61 0.15 2.13 -5.50
N LEU A 62 0.67 2.23 -6.73
CA LEU A 62 2.09 2.51 -6.94
C LEU A 62 2.47 3.92 -6.48
N GLY A 63 1.61 4.90 -6.74
CA GLY A 63 1.79 6.28 -6.28
C GLY A 63 1.82 6.37 -4.75
N VAL A 64 0.87 5.72 -4.07
CA VAL A 64 0.78 5.69 -2.60
C VAL A 64 2.02 5.03 -1.99
N LEU A 65 2.51 3.93 -2.56
CA LEU A 65 3.77 3.29 -2.14
C LEU A 65 4.94 4.28 -2.20
N GLN A 66 5.07 5.06 -3.29
CA GLN A 66 6.15 6.03 -3.42
C GLN A 66 5.97 7.22 -2.49
N ALA A 67 4.75 7.75 -2.35
CA ALA A 67 4.45 8.85 -1.45
C ALA A 67 4.74 8.48 0.01
N ALA A 68 4.28 7.31 0.47
CA ALA A 68 4.55 6.81 1.82
C ALA A 68 6.07 6.66 2.07
N THR A 69 6.81 6.18 1.07
CA THR A 69 8.27 6.07 1.13
C THR A 69 8.91 7.45 1.31
N ASN A 70 8.52 8.42 0.50
CA ASN A 70 9.06 9.78 0.55
C ASN A 70 8.75 10.45 1.90
N MET A 71 7.53 10.26 2.43
CA MET A 71 7.12 10.78 3.73
C MET A 71 7.95 10.16 4.86
N PHE A 72 8.14 8.84 4.85
CA PHE A 72 8.97 8.14 5.84
C PHE A 72 10.42 8.65 5.83
N GLU A 73 11.02 8.79 4.64
CA GLU A 73 12.38 9.34 4.50
C GLU A 73 12.47 10.81 4.96
N ALA A 74 11.43 11.61 4.69
CA ALA A 74 11.37 12.98 5.17
C ALA A 74 11.31 13.05 6.71
N VAL A 75 10.47 12.21 7.33
CA VAL A 75 10.40 12.12 8.80
C VAL A 75 11.75 11.75 9.40
N LEU A 76 12.46 10.76 8.85
CA LEU A 76 13.79 10.39 9.33
C LEU A 76 14.86 11.47 9.09
N ARG A 77 14.68 12.30 8.07
CA ARG A 77 15.58 13.43 7.78
C ARG A 77 15.44 14.55 8.81
N PHE A 78 14.20 14.86 9.18
CA PHE A 78 13.91 15.96 10.11
C PHE A 78 13.92 15.54 11.59
N ASN A 79 13.98 14.23 11.88
CA ASN A 79 14.01 13.67 13.24
C ASN A 79 15.15 12.64 13.34
N PRO A 80 16.42 13.09 13.42
CA PRO A 80 17.58 12.19 13.44
C PRO A 80 17.56 11.19 14.60
N GLU A 81 16.91 11.54 15.73
CA GLU A 81 16.75 10.69 16.91
C GLU A 81 16.00 9.39 16.62
N LEU A 82 15.13 9.36 15.61
CA LEU A 82 14.44 8.14 15.21
C LEU A 82 15.40 7.08 14.65
N ARG A 83 16.58 7.49 14.18
CA ARG A 83 17.62 6.59 13.68
C ARG A 83 18.30 5.79 14.80
N GLU A 84 18.18 6.23 16.04
CA GLU A 84 18.68 5.51 17.21
C GLU A 84 17.98 4.16 17.42
N ALA A 85 16.79 3.96 16.81
CA ALA A 85 16.10 2.66 16.80
C ALA A 85 16.88 1.54 16.07
N GLY A 86 17.90 1.90 15.29
CA GLY A 86 18.72 0.98 14.50
C GLY A 86 18.21 0.73 13.09
N GLU A 87 19.14 0.49 12.17
CA GLU A 87 18.82 0.35 10.73
C GLU A 87 17.88 -0.83 10.43
N ASP A 88 18.04 -1.96 11.12
CA ASP A 88 17.19 -3.13 10.91
C ASP A 88 15.74 -2.86 11.30
N HIS A 89 15.50 -2.13 12.38
CA HIS A 89 14.15 -1.75 12.80
C HIS A 89 13.51 -0.79 11.79
N LEU A 90 14.25 0.23 11.37
CA LEU A 90 13.78 1.18 10.36
C LEU A 90 13.53 0.51 9.01
N ARG A 91 14.34 -0.49 8.65
CA ARG A 91 14.14 -1.29 7.44
C ARG A 91 12.83 -2.07 7.50
N GLN A 92 12.55 -2.72 8.63
CA GLN A 92 11.31 -3.47 8.84
C GLN A 92 10.08 -2.55 8.83
N ASP A 93 10.16 -1.41 9.51
CA ASP A 93 9.09 -0.41 9.52
C ASP A 93 8.79 0.13 8.11
N LEU A 94 9.85 0.47 7.35
CA LEU A 94 9.70 0.94 5.97
C LEU A 94 9.10 -0.16 5.08
N GLN A 95 9.55 -1.41 5.20
CA GLN A 95 9.05 -2.52 4.42
C GLN A 95 7.57 -2.81 4.75
N LEU A 96 7.20 -2.80 6.03
CA LEU A 96 5.83 -2.93 6.49
C LEU A 96 4.94 -1.81 5.93
N LEU A 97 5.40 -0.56 6.01
CA LEU A 97 4.70 0.60 5.47
C LEU A 97 4.49 0.48 3.97
N ARG A 98 5.50 0.07 3.23
CA ARG A 98 5.45 -0.08 1.77
C ARG A 98 4.49 -1.19 1.34
N PHE A 99 4.48 -2.35 2.01
CA PHE A 99 3.48 -3.39 1.74
C PHE A 99 2.05 -2.90 2.04
N ALA A 100 1.85 -2.19 3.14
CA ALA A 100 0.55 -1.65 3.47
C ALA A 100 0.10 -0.60 2.43
N ALA A 101 0.99 0.32 2.03
CA ALA A 101 0.73 1.32 1.00
C ALA A 101 0.42 0.68 -0.36
N LEU A 102 1.16 -0.38 -0.76
CA LEU A 102 0.92 -1.10 -2.00
C LEU A 102 -0.44 -1.83 -1.99
N LEU A 103 -0.83 -2.40 -0.86
CA LEU A 103 -1.97 -3.31 -0.73
C LEU A 103 -3.24 -2.66 -0.16
N HIS A 104 -3.22 -1.35 0.16
CA HIS A 104 -4.36 -0.69 0.82
C HIS A 104 -5.68 -0.85 0.04
N ASP A 105 -5.61 -0.77 -1.28
CA ASP A 105 -6.75 -0.84 -2.19
C ASP A 105 -7.01 -2.23 -2.78
N ILE A 106 -6.23 -3.27 -2.36
CA ILE A 106 -6.31 -4.60 -2.99
C ILE A 106 -7.70 -5.24 -2.89
N GLY A 107 -8.52 -4.86 -1.93
CA GLY A 107 -9.85 -5.40 -1.72
C GLY A 107 -10.95 -4.73 -2.56
N HIS A 108 -10.68 -3.65 -3.27
CA HIS A 108 -11.70 -2.96 -4.04
C HIS A 108 -12.26 -3.80 -5.19
N MET A 109 -13.57 -3.67 -5.40
CA MET A 109 -14.33 -4.26 -6.50
C MET A 109 -14.51 -3.24 -7.65
N PRO A 110 -14.90 -3.70 -8.88
CA PRO A 110 -15.37 -2.79 -9.91
C PRO A 110 -16.45 -1.85 -9.36
N PHE A 111 -16.43 -0.57 -9.78
CA PHE A 111 -17.29 0.51 -9.28
C PHE A 111 -17.04 0.94 -7.83
N SER A 112 -15.96 0.44 -7.21
CA SER A 112 -15.51 0.91 -5.88
C SER A 112 -16.62 0.92 -4.82
N HIS A 113 -16.74 1.98 -4.04
CA HIS A 113 -17.72 2.09 -2.93
C HIS A 113 -19.19 1.92 -3.38
N ALA A 114 -19.54 2.26 -4.63
CA ALA A 114 -20.90 2.04 -5.11
C ALA A 114 -21.24 0.54 -5.18
N ALA A 115 -20.28 -0.31 -5.53
CA ALA A 115 -20.48 -1.76 -5.57
C ALA A 115 -20.56 -2.37 -4.15
N GLU A 116 -19.86 -1.81 -3.17
CA GLU A 116 -19.86 -2.32 -1.80
C GLU A 116 -21.29 -2.36 -1.22
N GLN A 117 -22.06 -1.32 -1.46
CA GLN A 117 -23.44 -1.21 -0.94
C GLN A 117 -24.37 -2.32 -1.48
N PHE A 118 -24.10 -2.83 -2.69
CA PHE A 118 -24.94 -3.83 -3.36
C PHE A 118 -24.45 -5.26 -3.18
N PHE A 119 -23.14 -5.47 -3.13
CA PHE A 119 -22.55 -6.81 -3.17
C PHE A 119 -21.98 -7.27 -1.83
N LEU A 120 -21.63 -6.35 -0.91
CA LEU A 120 -21.16 -6.71 0.42
C LEU A 120 -22.32 -6.64 1.42
N GLY A 121 -22.33 -7.57 2.37
CA GLY A 121 -23.27 -7.55 3.49
C GLY A 121 -23.04 -6.33 4.40
N LYS A 122 -24.05 -5.96 5.19
CA LYS A 122 -23.94 -4.84 6.13
C LYS A 122 -22.73 -5.01 7.06
N GLY A 123 -21.88 -3.98 7.09
CA GLY A 123 -20.69 -3.94 7.95
C GLY A 123 -19.41 -4.48 7.30
N TYR A 124 -19.45 -4.97 6.07
CA TYR A 124 -18.27 -5.35 5.31
C TYR A 124 -17.85 -4.23 4.35
N SER A 125 -16.53 -4.05 4.18
CA SER A 125 -15.92 -3.08 3.29
C SER A 125 -14.81 -3.72 2.44
N HIS A 126 -14.30 -2.98 1.44
CA HIS A 126 -13.10 -3.39 0.71
C HIS A 126 -11.90 -3.66 1.60
N GLU A 127 -11.78 -2.97 2.75
CA GLU A 127 -10.71 -3.22 3.71
C GLU A 127 -10.80 -4.63 4.32
N ASP A 128 -12.01 -5.17 4.57
CA ASP A 128 -12.18 -6.54 5.07
C ASP A 128 -11.76 -7.57 4.01
N ILE A 129 -12.10 -7.31 2.75
CA ILE A 129 -11.65 -8.13 1.61
C ILE A 129 -10.13 -8.03 1.48
N GLY A 130 -9.57 -6.81 1.53
CA GLY A 130 -8.12 -6.57 1.47
C GLY A 130 -7.39 -7.32 2.57
N LYS A 131 -7.87 -7.23 3.81
CA LYS A 131 -7.33 -8.00 4.93
C LYS A 131 -7.37 -9.50 4.68
N HIS A 132 -8.49 -10.03 4.16
CA HIS A 132 -8.61 -11.45 3.82
C HIS A 132 -7.61 -11.87 2.73
N ILE A 133 -7.46 -11.07 1.68
CA ILE A 133 -6.49 -11.31 0.61
C ILE A 133 -5.06 -11.34 1.16
N ILE A 134 -4.66 -10.34 1.97
CA ILE A 134 -3.32 -10.25 2.56
C ILE A 134 -3.00 -11.47 3.43
N LEU A 135 -3.97 -11.97 4.17
CA LEU A 135 -3.76 -13.08 5.11
C LEU A 135 -3.79 -14.45 4.44
N TYR A 136 -4.65 -14.65 3.45
CA TYR A 136 -5.00 -15.98 2.94
C TYR A 136 -4.66 -16.21 1.47
N CYS A 137 -4.23 -15.18 0.71
CA CYS A 137 -3.67 -15.40 -0.62
C CYS A 137 -2.19 -15.82 -0.50
N PRO A 138 -1.82 -17.06 -0.83
CA PRO A 138 -0.45 -17.54 -0.60
C PRO A 138 0.59 -16.76 -1.39
N GLU A 139 0.26 -16.33 -2.61
CA GLU A 139 1.15 -15.56 -3.48
C GLU A 139 1.54 -14.22 -2.85
N ILE A 140 0.63 -13.57 -2.12
CA ILE A 140 0.91 -12.31 -1.40
C ILE A 140 1.53 -12.58 -0.03
N ALA A 141 0.92 -13.46 0.76
CA ALA A 141 1.36 -13.72 2.13
C ALA A 141 2.81 -14.24 2.19
N ASN A 142 3.21 -15.08 1.23
CA ASN A 142 4.57 -15.63 1.19
C ASN A 142 5.60 -14.56 0.79
N GLU A 143 5.28 -13.65 -0.14
CA GLU A 143 6.19 -12.55 -0.50
C GLU A 143 6.42 -11.58 0.66
N ILE A 144 5.36 -11.28 1.43
CA ILE A 144 5.48 -10.45 2.65
C ILE A 144 6.41 -11.14 3.67
N LYS A 145 6.23 -12.45 3.91
CA LYS A 145 7.07 -13.22 4.87
C LYS A 145 8.53 -13.30 4.46
N LYS A 146 8.86 -13.33 3.17
CA LYS A 146 10.25 -13.33 2.67
C LYS A 146 11.05 -12.09 3.12
N GLN A 147 10.37 -11.03 3.49
CA GLN A 147 10.96 -9.78 3.96
C GLN A 147 10.92 -9.64 5.49
N ASP A 148 10.75 -10.74 6.21
CA ASP A 148 10.61 -10.76 7.67
C ASP A 148 9.48 -9.88 8.22
N VAL A 149 8.43 -9.65 7.39
CA VAL A 149 7.23 -8.91 7.76
C VAL A 149 6.07 -9.87 7.95
N SER A 150 5.28 -9.66 9.00
CA SER A 150 4.07 -10.44 9.23
C SER A 150 2.90 -9.97 8.37
N PRO A 151 2.23 -10.84 7.59
CA PRO A 151 0.98 -10.48 6.91
C PRO A 151 -0.10 -9.93 7.86
N ASN A 152 -0.13 -10.40 9.11
CA ASN A 152 -1.01 -9.83 10.13
C ASN A 152 -0.65 -8.39 10.49
N ALA A 153 0.63 -8.02 10.51
CA ALA A 153 1.06 -6.64 10.76
C ALA A 153 0.58 -5.72 9.61
N VAL A 154 0.76 -6.15 8.36
CA VAL A 154 0.27 -5.41 7.18
C VAL A 154 -1.25 -5.23 7.24
N ALA A 155 -1.99 -6.32 7.46
CA ALA A 155 -3.46 -6.29 7.54
C ALA A 155 -3.97 -5.42 8.71
N ASN A 156 -3.29 -5.44 9.86
CA ASN A 156 -3.65 -4.62 11.01
C ASN A 156 -3.29 -3.14 10.81
N LEU A 157 -2.25 -2.83 10.04
CA LEU A 157 -1.92 -1.45 9.71
C LEU A 157 -3.04 -0.80 8.88
N LEU A 158 -3.66 -1.56 7.97
CA LEU A 158 -4.80 -1.09 7.17
C LEU A 158 -6.10 -1.08 8.00
N LYS A 159 -6.48 -2.23 8.53
CA LYS A 159 -7.71 -2.37 9.33
C LYS A 159 -7.51 -3.31 10.51
N GLY A 160 -7.23 -2.77 11.69
CA GLY A 160 -7.05 -3.60 12.88
C GLY A 160 -6.75 -2.81 14.14
N LYS A 161 -6.49 -3.57 15.22
CA LYS A 161 -6.03 -2.99 16.49
C LYS A 161 -4.62 -2.46 16.32
N GLN A 162 -4.42 -1.20 16.69
CA GLN A 162 -3.14 -0.52 16.61
C GLN A 162 -2.31 -0.77 17.87
N THR A 163 -1.08 -1.23 17.70
CA THR A 163 -0.03 -1.06 18.70
C THR A 163 0.56 0.35 18.56
N ARG A 164 1.36 0.81 19.54
CA ARG A 164 1.96 2.15 19.49
C ARG A 164 2.83 2.37 18.24
N SER A 165 3.60 1.36 17.82
CA SER A 165 4.41 1.40 16.60
C SER A 165 3.52 1.44 15.34
N LEU A 166 2.52 0.57 15.24
CA LEU A 166 1.60 0.56 14.11
C LEU A 166 0.77 1.86 14.01
N ALA A 167 0.42 2.48 15.15
CA ALA A 167 -0.28 3.77 15.15
C ALA A 167 0.55 4.89 14.52
N PHE A 168 1.89 4.88 14.70
CA PHE A 168 2.78 5.82 14.04
C PHE A 168 2.80 5.59 12.52
N LEU A 169 3.01 4.34 12.08
CA LEU A 169 3.05 4.01 10.64
C LEU A 169 1.71 4.23 9.94
N LYS A 170 0.59 4.04 10.65
CA LYS A 170 -0.74 4.28 10.10
C LYS A 170 -0.96 5.71 9.64
N LYS A 171 -0.35 6.68 10.31
CA LYS A 171 -0.43 8.10 9.93
C LYS A 171 0.09 8.39 8.52
N PHE A 172 0.98 7.55 7.99
CA PHE A 172 1.47 7.68 6.62
C PHE A 172 0.47 7.21 5.56
N ILE A 173 -0.53 6.39 5.93
CA ILE A 173 -1.47 5.77 5.00
C ILE A 173 -2.87 6.33 5.18
N SER A 174 -3.27 6.72 6.39
CA SER A 174 -4.64 7.14 6.70
C SER A 174 -4.65 8.18 7.84
N ASP A 175 -4.43 9.46 7.49
CA ASP A 175 -4.51 10.63 8.39
C ASP A 175 -4.93 11.86 7.56
N GLU A 176 -4.94 13.06 8.15
CA GLU A 176 -5.27 14.32 7.47
C GLU A 176 -4.30 14.67 6.32
N PHE A 177 -3.01 14.27 6.47
CA PHE A 177 -1.95 14.43 5.47
C PHE A 177 -1.26 13.08 5.25
N ASP A 178 -1.89 12.21 4.50
CA ASP A 178 -1.41 10.86 4.23
C ASP A 178 -1.01 10.64 2.76
N ALA A 179 -0.45 9.46 2.48
CA ALA A 179 0.04 9.10 1.15
C ALA A 179 -1.09 8.71 0.19
N ASP A 180 -2.31 8.45 0.69
CA ASP A 180 -3.48 8.04 -0.09
C ASP A 180 -4.26 9.24 -0.66
N ARG A 181 -3.96 10.46 -0.21
CA ARG A 181 -4.51 11.72 -0.74
C ARG A 181 -3.54 12.34 -1.72
#